data_a24c2a5c3e2bdc9de1349cd955f62584
#
_entry.id   a24c2a5c3e2bdc9de1349cd955f62584
#
_cell.length_a   1.000
_cell.length_b   1.000
_cell.length_c   1.000
_cell.angle_alpha   90.00
_cell.angle_beta   90.00
_cell.angle_gamma   90.00
#
_symmetry.space_group_name_H-M   'P 1'
#
loop_
_entity.id
_entity.type
_entity.pdbx_description
1 polymer ?
#
loop_
_entity_poly.entity_id
_entity_poly.type
_entity_poly.pdbx_seq_one_letter_code
_entity_poly.pdbx_strand_id
1 'polypeptide(L)'
;MFETICDTVPADGGMPARVRRLDVLRRVLDGTIYDGLPYQFHEERNGAGEYVPLRMRRPSVRYGLCRVVVEDSVALLFSDAHFPSVDCADAELAGILGALIDESRLNEVMIDAAIRGSVGSVAVLMRVLKGRVFFSVLESLFLTPQWDVTAPDTLSSVTEKYKVSGADLAAQGYTEVDAGTIYWFQRVWDDGAETWYLPWAVNDPPAAPVVDCVRSVAHGLGFVPVVWIKNLPGGDGVDGACTFRAAIETNIEIDYQLSQAGRGLKYSSDPTLLIKEPALGDSEIIKGAGNALVVSEKGDAKLLEIGGTACEAVISYVRILREFALEAVHGNRASADRLTAAQSGRALELMNQGLIWLADNLRISYGVGGVLALLKMVVRASNVYPLLVMGDAVGPMDMSARISLRWPRWYPLSADDRLKEAQAIAALTGARQISRETGVKVLASATGVEDVAAELDAIDQESP
;
A
#
# COMPACT_ATOMS: atom_id res chain seq x y z
N MET A 1 23.80 -1.06 -5.42
CA MET A 1 23.66 -1.27 -3.94
C MET A 1 22.47 -2.17 -3.61
N PHE A 2 21.35 -2.03 -4.28
CA PHE A 2 20.15 -2.85 -4.05
C PHE A 2 20.44 -4.37 -4.21
N GLU A 3 21.12 -4.80 -5.27
CA GLU A 3 21.46 -6.20 -5.47
C GLU A 3 22.25 -6.80 -4.30
N THR A 4 23.27 -6.07 -3.80
CA THR A 4 24.06 -6.51 -2.64
C THR A 4 23.19 -6.68 -1.38
N ILE A 5 22.19 -5.82 -1.18
CA ILE A 5 21.25 -5.91 -0.06
C ILE A 5 20.30 -7.10 -0.26
N CYS A 6 19.83 -7.34 -1.49
CA CYS A 6 19.00 -8.50 -1.82
C CYS A 6 19.68 -9.83 -1.49
N ASP A 7 21.01 -9.92 -1.65
CA ASP A 7 21.76 -11.13 -1.32
C ASP A 7 21.81 -11.41 0.19
N THR A 8 21.56 -10.40 1.04
CA THR A 8 21.49 -10.57 2.49
C THR A 8 20.10 -10.97 2.99
N VAL A 9 19.07 -10.89 2.12
CA VAL A 9 17.71 -11.33 2.48
C VAL A 9 17.71 -12.86 2.58
N PRO A 10 17.27 -13.41 3.73
CA PRO A 10 17.21 -14.86 3.91
C PRO A 10 16.38 -15.52 2.80
N ALA A 11 16.94 -16.54 2.17
CA ALA A 11 16.23 -17.34 1.19
C ALA A 11 16.39 -18.81 1.54
N ASP A 12 15.28 -19.52 1.64
CA ASP A 12 15.30 -20.98 1.77
C ASP A 12 15.74 -21.63 0.46
N GLY A 13 16.53 -22.70 0.56
CA GLY A 13 16.84 -23.54 -0.60
C GLY A 13 15.55 -24.06 -1.23
N GLY A 14 15.34 -23.75 -2.52
CA GLY A 14 14.13 -24.14 -3.24
C GLY A 14 12.99 -23.11 -3.22
N MET A 15 13.20 -21.91 -2.65
CA MET A 15 12.23 -20.83 -2.75
C MET A 15 12.04 -20.39 -4.22
N PRO A 16 10.80 -20.37 -4.76
CA PRO A 16 10.56 -19.93 -6.13
C PRO A 16 11.02 -18.48 -6.36
N ALA A 17 11.57 -18.20 -7.54
CA ALA A 17 12.07 -16.85 -7.89
C ALA A 17 10.99 -15.75 -7.74
N ARG A 18 9.73 -16.07 -8.06
CA ARG A 18 8.58 -15.18 -7.85
C ARG A 18 8.43 -14.80 -6.37
N VAL A 19 8.44 -15.78 -5.48
CA VAL A 19 8.29 -15.59 -4.03
C VAL A 19 9.42 -14.71 -3.49
N ARG A 20 10.69 -15.02 -3.87
CA ARG A 20 11.84 -14.21 -3.48
C ARG A 20 11.73 -12.77 -3.96
N ARG A 21 11.29 -12.53 -5.20
CA ARG A 21 11.08 -11.19 -5.75
C ARG A 21 10.05 -10.40 -4.94
N LEU A 22 8.91 -11.01 -4.64
CA LEU A 22 7.84 -10.37 -3.87
C LEU A 22 8.25 -10.10 -2.41
N ASP A 23 8.98 -11.04 -1.76
CA ASP A 23 9.49 -10.84 -0.39
C ASP A 23 10.47 -9.67 -0.32
N VAL A 24 11.40 -9.58 -1.27
CA VAL A 24 12.34 -8.44 -1.36
C VAL A 24 11.59 -7.11 -1.53
N LEU A 25 10.63 -7.04 -2.45
CA LEU A 25 9.84 -5.82 -2.68
C LEU A 25 9.00 -5.44 -1.45
N ARG A 26 8.43 -6.43 -0.77
CA ARG A 26 7.70 -6.21 0.47
C ARG A 26 8.60 -5.64 1.56
N ARG A 27 9.81 -6.18 1.74
CA ARG A 27 10.78 -5.66 2.71
C ARG A 27 11.21 -4.23 2.40
N VAL A 28 11.28 -3.85 1.11
CA VAL A 28 11.50 -2.45 0.71
C VAL A 28 10.33 -1.58 1.18
N LEU A 29 9.09 -2.01 0.93
CA LEU A 29 7.88 -1.29 1.33
C LEU A 29 7.79 -1.12 2.86
N ASP A 30 8.11 -2.17 3.61
CA ASP A 30 8.04 -2.19 5.08
C ASP A 30 9.29 -1.57 5.74
N GLY A 31 10.30 -1.17 4.96
CA GLY A 31 11.56 -0.61 5.48
C GLY A 31 12.48 -1.62 6.18
N THR A 32 12.21 -2.93 6.04
CA THR A 32 12.95 -4.02 6.68
C THR A 32 14.03 -4.63 5.79
N ILE A 33 14.23 -4.10 4.58
CA ILE A 33 15.20 -4.62 3.60
C ILE A 33 16.65 -4.65 4.12
N TYR A 34 16.98 -3.76 5.06
CA TYR A 34 18.34 -3.67 5.64
C TYR A 34 18.58 -4.61 6.82
N ASP A 35 17.57 -5.30 7.32
CA ASP A 35 17.67 -6.07 8.57
C ASP A 35 18.61 -7.28 8.45
N GLY A 36 18.87 -7.75 7.23
CA GLY A 36 19.87 -8.77 6.94
C GLY A 36 21.33 -8.29 6.97
N LEU A 37 21.58 -6.98 6.97
CA LEU A 37 22.95 -6.45 7.03
C LEU A 37 23.54 -6.66 8.42
N PRO A 38 24.82 -7.12 8.52
CA PRO A 38 25.38 -7.55 9.79
C PRO A 38 25.77 -6.41 10.74
N TYR A 39 26.13 -5.22 10.22
CA TYR A 39 26.67 -4.12 11.01
C TYR A 39 25.70 -2.96 11.17
N GLN A 40 25.77 -2.31 12.33
CA GLN A 40 25.08 -1.03 12.54
C GLN A 40 25.80 0.10 11.80
N PHE A 41 25.12 1.22 11.56
CA PHE A 41 25.70 2.32 10.78
C PHE A 41 26.99 2.90 11.40
N HIS A 42 27.08 2.91 12.71
CA HIS A 42 28.25 3.45 13.45
C HIS A 42 29.44 2.48 13.53
N GLU A 43 29.25 1.21 13.19
CA GLU A 43 30.30 0.18 13.22
C GLU A 43 31.18 0.27 11.98
N GLU A 44 32.24 1.09 12.05
CA GLU A 44 33.16 1.31 10.93
C GLU A 44 34.24 0.26 10.81
N ARG A 45 34.49 -0.45 11.89
CA ARG A 45 35.49 -1.54 11.96
C ARG A 45 34.85 -2.78 12.52
N ASN A 46 35.22 -3.91 11.96
CA ASN A 46 34.84 -5.22 12.50
C ASN A 46 35.67 -5.58 13.74
N GLY A 47 35.39 -6.72 14.36
CA GLY A 47 36.14 -7.21 15.52
C GLY A 47 37.64 -7.45 15.26
N ALA A 48 38.07 -7.58 14.00
CA ALA A 48 39.47 -7.68 13.59
C ALA A 48 40.12 -6.30 13.32
N GLY A 49 39.42 -5.20 13.50
CA GLY A 49 39.90 -3.85 13.23
C GLY A 49 39.87 -3.41 11.77
N GLU A 50 39.32 -4.22 10.86
CA GLU A 50 39.23 -3.93 9.43
C GLU A 50 38.04 -3.00 9.14
N TYR A 51 38.19 -2.15 8.12
CA TYR A 51 37.14 -1.22 7.71
C TYR A 51 35.91 -1.98 7.13
N VAL A 52 34.75 -1.70 7.67
CA VAL A 52 33.46 -2.22 7.17
C VAL A 52 32.92 -1.27 6.09
N PRO A 53 32.76 -1.74 4.84
CA PRO A 53 32.21 -0.94 3.76
C PRO A 53 30.79 -0.44 4.09
N LEU A 54 30.45 0.75 3.61
CA LEU A 54 29.14 1.40 3.88
C LEU A 54 27.97 0.48 3.48
N ARG A 55 28.08 -0.23 2.35
CA ARG A 55 27.08 -1.18 1.85
C ARG A 55 26.77 -2.36 2.78
N MET A 56 27.62 -2.63 3.78
CA MET A 56 27.45 -3.70 4.76
C MET A 56 26.86 -3.19 6.09
N ARG A 57 26.62 -1.91 6.19
CA ARG A 57 26.08 -1.27 7.39
C ARG A 57 24.62 -0.89 7.19
N ARG A 58 23.80 -1.10 8.20
CA ARG A 58 22.38 -0.69 8.21
C ARG A 58 22.30 0.83 8.28
N PRO A 59 21.57 1.51 7.36
CA PRO A 59 21.37 2.95 7.47
C PRO A 59 20.66 3.29 8.79
N SER A 60 21.11 4.36 9.45
CA SER A 60 20.52 4.83 10.72
C SER A 60 19.25 5.65 10.51
N VAL A 61 19.06 6.17 9.31
CA VAL A 61 17.85 6.89 8.88
C VAL A 61 17.23 6.11 7.73
N ARG A 62 15.94 5.83 7.84
CA ARG A 62 15.15 5.17 6.79
C ARG A 62 14.02 6.13 6.42
N TYR A 63 14.10 6.72 5.24
CA TYR A 63 13.14 7.73 4.78
C TYR A 63 11.80 7.11 4.35
N GLY A 64 11.84 5.88 3.80
CA GLY A 64 10.63 5.16 3.40
C GLY A 64 9.91 5.77 2.18
N LEU A 65 10.63 6.38 1.25
CA LEU A 65 10.05 7.04 0.07
C LEU A 65 9.12 6.13 -0.73
N CYS A 66 9.49 4.84 -0.90
CA CYS A 66 8.67 3.86 -1.61
C CYS A 66 7.29 3.69 -0.95
N ARG A 67 7.24 3.68 0.39
CA ARG A 67 5.98 3.60 1.13
C ARG A 67 5.13 4.86 0.96
N VAL A 68 5.74 6.04 1.04
CA VAL A 68 5.05 7.32 0.81
C VAL A 68 4.38 7.36 -0.56
N VAL A 69 5.08 6.91 -1.61
CA VAL A 69 4.52 6.84 -2.98
C VAL A 69 3.28 5.94 -3.03
N VAL A 70 3.32 4.79 -2.37
CA VAL A 70 2.18 3.87 -2.31
C VAL A 70 1.02 4.48 -1.54
N GLU A 71 1.27 5.01 -0.34
CA GLU A 71 0.23 5.60 0.51
C GLU A 71 -0.44 6.80 -0.14
N ASP A 72 0.32 7.69 -0.79
CA ASP A 72 -0.23 8.83 -1.54
C ASP A 72 -1.14 8.38 -2.70
N SER A 73 -0.73 7.34 -3.45
CA SER A 73 -1.53 6.82 -4.56
C SER A 73 -2.80 6.11 -4.09
N VAL A 74 -2.71 5.33 -3.00
CA VAL A 74 -3.85 4.62 -2.40
C VAL A 74 -4.84 5.60 -1.75
N ALA A 75 -4.35 6.67 -1.13
CA ALA A 75 -5.20 7.71 -0.56
C ALA A 75 -6.07 8.39 -1.63
N LEU A 76 -5.53 8.66 -2.83
CA LEU A 76 -6.32 9.15 -3.96
C LEU A 76 -7.31 8.12 -4.53
N LEU A 77 -7.09 6.84 -4.25
CA LEU A 77 -7.90 5.76 -4.77
C LEU A 77 -9.08 5.41 -3.86
N PHE A 78 -8.82 5.25 -2.57
CA PHE A 78 -9.76 4.63 -1.63
C PHE A 78 -9.93 5.38 -0.29
N SER A 79 -9.43 6.62 -0.15
CA SER A 79 -9.83 7.40 1.02
C SER A 79 -11.36 7.62 1.02
N ASP A 80 -11.93 7.95 2.15
CA ASP A 80 -13.37 8.15 2.32
C ASP A 80 -13.98 9.07 1.23
N ALA A 81 -13.28 10.15 0.91
CA ALA A 81 -13.70 11.09 -0.14
C ALA A 81 -13.53 10.56 -1.58
N HIS A 82 -12.77 9.47 -1.79
CA HIS A 82 -12.41 8.97 -3.12
C HIS A 82 -12.94 7.56 -3.42
N PHE A 83 -13.54 6.88 -2.45
CA PHE A 83 -14.12 5.56 -2.69
C PHE A 83 -15.28 5.64 -3.70
N PRO A 84 -15.35 4.72 -4.69
CA PRO A 84 -16.38 4.79 -5.72
C PRO A 84 -17.75 4.35 -5.18
N SER A 85 -18.80 5.01 -5.65
CA SER A 85 -20.19 4.57 -5.46
C SER A 85 -20.60 3.57 -6.56
N VAL A 86 -21.59 2.74 -6.24
CA VAL A 86 -22.19 1.80 -7.21
C VAL A 86 -23.15 2.55 -8.12
N ASP A 87 -23.02 2.35 -9.43
CA ASP A 87 -23.92 2.89 -10.44
C ASP A 87 -24.59 1.72 -11.19
N CYS A 88 -25.91 1.62 -11.04
CA CYS A 88 -26.74 0.59 -11.65
C CYS A 88 -28.09 1.19 -12.06
N ALA A 89 -28.68 0.69 -13.16
CA ALA A 89 -30.02 1.09 -13.59
C ALA A 89 -31.11 0.68 -12.56
N ASP A 90 -30.86 -0.41 -11.82
CA ASP A 90 -31.68 -0.87 -10.70
C ASP A 90 -31.21 -0.15 -9.42
N ALA A 91 -32.04 0.78 -8.96
CA ALA A 91 -31.74 1.59 -7.76
C ALA A 91 -31.78 0.74 -6.48
N GLU A 92 -32.62 -0.29 -6.40
CA GLU A 92 -32.68 -1.18 -5.25
C GLU A 92 -31.40 -2.01 -5.14
N LEU A 93 -30.94 -2.60 -6.24
CA LEU A 93 -29.67 -3.31 -6.30
C LEU A 93 -28.49 -2.41 -5.95
N ALA A 94 -28.45 -1.17 -6.46
CA ALA A 94 -27.42 -0.20 -6.12
C ALA A 94 -27.40 0.14 -4.63
N GLY A 95 -28.56 0.32 -4.00
CA GLY A 95 -28.72 0.53 -2.57
C GLY A 95 -28.24 -0.63 -1.73
N ILE A 96 -28.61 -1.86 -2.09
CA ILE A 96 -28.15 -3.08 -1.38
C ILE A 96 -26.62 -3.22 -1.46
N LEU A 97 -26.03 -3.02 -2.65
CA LEU A 97 -24.59 -3.13 -2.81
C LEU A 97 -23.84 -1.99 -2.08
N GLY A 98 -24.42 -0.79 -2.00
CA GLY A 98 -23.90 0.32 -1.20
C GLY A 98 -23.90 -0.04 0.30
N ALA A 99 -25.02 -0.50 0.83
CA ALA A 99 -25.13 -0.94 2.23
C ALA A 99 -24.16 -2.10 2.56
N LEU A 100 -23.93 -3.01 1.61
CA LEU A 100 -22.96 -4.11 1.76
C LEU A 100 -21.52 -3.58 1.81
N ILE A 101 -21.16 -2.58 1.00
CA ILE A 101 -19.85 -1.92 1.04
C ILE A 101 -19.59 -1.38 2.46
N ASP A 102 -20.57 -0.69 3.03
CA ASP A 102 -20.45 -0.08 4.36
C ASP A 102 -20.37 -1.16 5.46
N GLU A 103 -21.27 -2.16 5.45
CA GLU A 103 -21.29 -3.23 6.45
C GLU A 103 -20.00 -4.07 6.44
N SER A 104 -19.49 -4.39 5.24
CA SER A 104 -18.27 -5.21 5.09
C SER A 104 -16.97 -4.41 5.26
N ARG A 105 -17.05 -3.09 5.41
CA ARG A 105 -15.91 -2.18 5.42
C ARG A 105 -15.00 -2.40 4.19
N LEU A 106 -15.63 -2.55 3.03
CA LEU A 106 -14.89 -2.85 1.80
C LEU A 106 -13.85 -1.77 1.46
N ASN A 107 -14.10 -0.52 1.86
CA ASN A 107 -13.14 0.57 1.76
C ASN A 107 -11.81 0.22 2.47
N GLU A 108 -11.86 -0.15 3.76
CA GLU A 108 -10.69 -0.52 4.56
C GLU A 108 -9.95 -1.74 3.96
N VAL A 109 -10.71 -2.75 3.54
CA VAL A 109 -10.17 -3.95 2.88
C VAL A 109 -9.42 -3.59 1.60
N MET A 110 -9.97 -2.68 0.79
CA MET A 110 -9.36 -2.29 -0.49
C MET A 110 -8.14 -1.38 -0.31
N ILE A 111 -8.09 -0.56 0.74
CA ILE A 111 -6.89 0.18 1.13
C ILE A 111 -5.76 -0.81 1.46
N ASP A 112 -6.01 -1.79 2.34
CA ASP A 112 -5.03 -2.83 2.70
C ASP A 112 -4.61 -3.64 1.46
N ALA A 113 -5.57 -4.03 0.62
CA ALA A 113 -5.32 -4.74 -0.63
C ALA A 113 -4.42 -3.94 -1.58
N ALA A 114 -4.66 -2.64 -1.76
CA ALA A 114 -3.87 -1.80 -2.66
C ALA A 114 -2.44 -1.56 -2.12
N ILE A 115 -2.28 -1.40 -0.81
CA ILE A 115 -0.96 -1.28 -0.18
C ILE A 115 -0.17 -2.59 -0.37
N ARG A 116 -0.73 -3.75 0.00
CA ARG A 116 -0.06 -5.06 -0.14
C ARG A 116 0.16 -5.44 -1.61
N GLY A 117 -0.79 -5.11 -2.48
CA GLY A 117 -0.71 -5.39 -3.90
C GLY A 117 0.30 -4.56 -4.65
N SER A 118 0.75 -3.42 -4.11
CA SER A 118 1.70 -2.49 -4.74
C SER A 118 3.03 -3.14 -5.15
N VAL A 119 3.39 -4.27 -4.55
CA VAL A 119 4.58 -5.06 -4.89
C VAL A 119 4.42 -5.86 -6.20
N GLY A 120 3.18 -6.13 -6.64
CA GLY A 120 2.89 -6.88 -7.85
C GLY A 120 1.46 -7.38 -7.96
N SER A 121 0.92 -8.02 -6.94
CA SER A 121 -0.47 -8.51 -6.90
C SER A 121 -0.94 -8.74 -5.47
N VAL A 122 -2.25 -8.87 -5.32
CA VAL A 122 -2.92 -9.22 -4.08
C VAL A 122 -4.15 -10.06 -4.40
N ALA A 123 -4.62 -10.84 -3.46
CA ALA A 123 -5.88 -11.55 -3.57
C ALA A 123 -6.85 -11.12 -2.47
N VAL A 124 -8.13 -11.03 -2.79
CA VAL A 124 -9.19 -10.77 -1.83
C VAL A 124 -10.13 -11.96 -1.82
N LEU A 125 -10.23 -12.60 -0.66
CA LEU A 125 -11.11 -13.74 -0.39
C LEU A 125 -12.47 -13.24 0.10
N MET A 126 -13.54 -13.72 -0.50
CA MET A 126 -14.91 -13.54 -0.03
C MET A 126 -15.35 -14.78 0.77
N ARG A 127 -16.00 -14.58 1.90
CA ARG A 127 -16.68 -15.62 2.68
C ARG A 127 -18.09 -15.20 3.00
N VAL A 128 -19.01 -16.17 2.93
CA VAL A 128 -20.39 -16.00 3.39
C VAL A 128 -20.55 -16.81 4.68
N LEU A 129 -20.72 -16.12 5.79
CA LEU A 129 -20.87 -16.76 7.12
C LEU A 129 -22.19 -16.33 7.73
N LYS A 130 -23.09 -17.29 7.97
CA LYS A 130 -24.45 -17.04 8.48
C LYS A 130 -25.21 -15.98 7.66
N GLY A 131 -25.05 -16.01 6.34
CA GLY A 131 -25.67 -15.06 5.40
C GLY A 131 -24.94 -13.73 5.24
N ARG A 132 -23.99 -13.37 6.10
CA ARG A 132 -23.21 -12.13 5.98
C ARG A 132 -21.97 -12.34 5.15
N VAL A 133 -21.61 -11.32 4.36
CA VAL A 133 -20.44 -11.32 3.49
C VAL A 133 -19.25 -10.72 4.22
N PHE A 134 -18.11 -11.38 4.16
CA PHE A 134 -16.84 -10.92 4.72
C PHE A 134 -15.76 -10.97 3.64
N PHE A 135 -14.89 -9.96 3.63
CA PHE A 135 -13.73 -9.91 2.77
C PHE A 135 -12.45 -9.97 3.58
N SER A 136 -11.44 -10.67 3.07
CA SER A 136 -10.13 -10.81 3.70
C SER A 136 -9.03 -10.65 2.66
N VAL A 137 -8.03 -9.83 2.95
CA VAL A 137 -6.87 -9.65 2.08
C VAL A 137 -5.88 -10.79 2.31
N LEU A 138 -5.47 -11.44 1.22
CA LEU A 138 -4.48 -12.50 1.22
C LEU A 138 -3.21 -12.02 0.51
N GLU A 139 -2.05 -12.34 1.07
CA GLU A 139 -0.78 -11.95 0.48
C GLU A 139 -0.39 -12.88 -0.66
N SER A 140 -0.22 -12.31 -1.86
CA SER A 140 0.13 -13.06 -3.07
C SER A 140 1.47 -13.81 -2.97
N LEU A 141 2.35 -13.40 -2.05
CA LEU A 141 3.61 -14.08 -1.74
C LEU A 141 3.42 -15.57 -1.43
N PHE A 142 2.36 -15.89 -0.68
CA PHE A 142 2.06 -17.25 -0.23
C PHE A 142 1.08 -17.98 -1.15
N LEU A 143 0.59 -17.32 -2.20
CA LEU A 143 -0.48 -17.82 -3.05
C LEU A 143 0.05 -18.26 -4.41
N THR A 144 -0.51 -19.36 -4.89
CA THR A 144 -0.32 -19.87 -6.26
C THR A 144 -1.68 -19.98 -6.92
N PRO A 145 -2.04 -19.03 -7.81
CA PRO A 145 -3.28 -19.09 -8.56
C PRO A 145 -3.16 -20.07 -9.74
N GLN A 146 -4.26 -20.73 -10.07
CA GLN A 146 -4.43 -21.50 -11.30
C GLN A 146 -5.65 -20.95 -12.03
N TRP A 147 -5.51 -20.75 -13.34
CA TRP A 147 -6.59 -20.27 -14.21
C TRP A 147 -7.15 -21.42 -15.06
N ASP A 148 -8.40 -21.27 -15.43
CA ASP A 148 -9.02 -22.18 -16.38
C ASP A 148 -8.35 -22.02 -17.76
N VAL A 149 -8.00 -23.15 -18.36
CA VAL A 149 -7.35 -23.19 -19.68
C VAL A 149 -8.28 -22.65 -20.79
N THR A 150 -9.59 -22.80 -20.61
CA THR A 150 -10.60 -22.39 -21.58
C THR A 150 -11.09 -20.96 -21.33
N ALA A 151 -10.93 -20.44 -20.11
CA ALA A 151 -11.32 -19.09 -19.70
C ALA A 151 -10.16 -18.46 -18.87
N PRO A 152 -9.13 -17.90 -19.53
CA PRO A 152 -7.89 -17.44 -18.88
C PRO A 152 -8.05 -16.28 -17.88
N ASP A 153 -9.22 -15.67 -17.82
CA ASP A 153 -9.62 -14.66 -16.85
C ASP A 153 -10.32 -15.22 -15.59
N THR A 154 -10.62 -16.54 -15.61
CA THR A 154 -11.32 -17.22 -14.53
C THR A 154 -10.36 -18.11 -13.74
N LEU A 155 -10.36 -17.94 -12.41
CA LEU A 155 -9.61 -18.82 -11.52
C LEU A 155 -10.27 -20.19 -11.42
N SER A 156 -9.47 -21.25 -11.56
CA SER A 156 -9.88 -22.63 -11.29
C SER A 156 -9.56 -23.05 -9.85
N SER A 157 -8.46 -22.55 -9.27
CA SER A 157 -8.14 -22.72 -7.86
C SER A 157 -7.09 -21.70 -7.40
N VAL A 158 -7.00 -21.51 -6.09
CA VAL A 158 -5.91 -20.76 -5.44
C VAL A 158 -5.38 -21.59 -4.29
N THR A 159 -4.08 -21.87 -4.32
CA THR A 159 -3.38 -22.57 -3.24
C THR A 159 -2.60 -21.57 -2.41
N GLU A 160 -2.83 -21.57 -1.10
CA GLU A 160 -1.99 -20.91 -0.12
C GLU A 160 -1.05 -21.93 0.52
N LYS A 161 0.26 -21.61 0.55
CA LYS A 161 1.26 -22.47 1.16
C LYS A 161 2.41 -21.68 1.72
N TYR A 162 2.71 -21.85 3.00
CA TYR A 162 3.83 -21.20 3.67
C TYR A 162 4.37 -22.01 4.84
N LYS A 163 5.55 -21.66 5.33
CA LYS A 163 6.15 -22.24 6.53
C LYS A 163 5.71 -21.48 7.75
N VAL A 164 5.37 -22.22 8.82
CA VAL A 164 4.88 -21.68 10.08
C VAL A 164 5.53 -22.42 11.25
N SER A 165 5.77 -21.74 12.37
CA SER A 165 6.29 -22.39 13.57
C SER A 165 5.21 -23.25 14.24
N GLY A 166 5.63 -24.35 14.89
CA GLY A 166 4.70 -25.16 15.66
C GLY A 166 4.07 -24.40 16.83
N ALA A 167 4.76 -23.40 17.39
CA ALA A 167 4.21 -22.52 18.42
C ALA A 167 3.01 -21.71 17.89
N ASP A 168 3.12 -21.15 16.66
CA ASP A 168 2.02 -20.39 16.02
C ASP A 168 0.85 -21.32 15.66
N LEU A 169 1.14 -22.55 15.22
CA LEU A 169 0.09 -23.53 14.95
C LEU A 169 -0.64 -23.96 16.24
N ALA A 170 0.09 -24.17 17.33
CA ALA A 170 -0.51 -24.46 18.63
C ALA A 170 -1.44 -23.32 19.10
N ALA A 171 -1.04 -22.06 18.89
CA ALA A 171 -1.87 -20.88 19.15
C ALA A 171 -3.14 -20.84 18.28
N GLN A 172 -3.10 -21.43 17.07
CA GLN A 172 -4.25 -21.59 16.17
C GLN A 172 -5.11 -22.83 16.48
N GLY A 173 -4.79 -23.56 17.55
CA GLY A 173 -5.57 -24.71 18.03
C GLY A 173 -5.20 -26.04 17.40
N TYR A 174 -3.99 -26.18 16.82
CA TYR A 174 -3.45 -27.50 16.45
C TYR A 174 -2.78 -28.12 17.66
N THR A 175 -3.23 -29.35 18.03
CA THR A 175 -2.78 -30.05 19.24
C THR A 175 -1.62 -31.02 19.03
N GLU A 176 -1.42 -31.47 17.80
CA GLU A 176 -0.41 -32.49 17.45
C GLU A 176 0.81 -31.82 16.75
N VAL A 177 1.29 -30.72 17.32
CA VAL A 177 2.42 -29.98 16.76
C VAL A 177 3.47 -29.72 17.84
N ASP A 178 4.75 -29.90 17.50
CA ASP A 178 5.87 -29.53 18.36
C ASP A 178 6.26 -28.07 18.17
N ALA A 179 6.29 -27.28 19.23
CA ALA A 179 6.53 -25.85 19.21
C ALA A 179 7.89 -25.47 18.58
N GLY A 180 8.91 -26.32 18.70
CA GLY A 180 10.26 -26.09 18.16
C GLY A 180 10.42 -26.45 16.69
N THR A 181 9.41 -27.07 16.09
CA THR A 181 9.49 -27.57 14.71
C THR A 181 8.80 -26.59 13.73
N ILE A 182 9.34 -26.52 12.51
CA ILE A 182 8.75 -25.73 11.41
C ILE A 182 7.88 -26.66 10.56
N TYR A 183 6.66 -26.21 10.29
CA TYR A 183 5.67 -26.95 9.53
C TYR A 183 5.32 -26.24 8.22
N TRP A 184 4.91 -27.01 7.21
CA TRP A 184 4.18 -26.50 6.09
C TRP A 184 2.71 -26.37 6.46
N PHE A 185 2.13 -25.19 6.20
CA PHE A 185 0.70 -24.93 6.22
C PHE A 185 0.22 -24.84 4.77
N GLN A 186 -0.92 -25.47 4.47
CA GLN A 186 -1.53 -25.43 3.14
C GLN A 186 -3.06 -25.41 3.22
N ARG A 187 -3.66 -24.57 2.38
CA ARG A 187 -5.09 -24.61 2.07
C ARG A 187 -5.33 -24.29 0.60
N VAL A 188 -6.47 -24.71 0.07
CA VAL A 188 -6.85 -24.55 -1.34
C VAL A 188 -8.30 -24.11 -1.41
N TRP A 189 -8.56 -23.13 -2.23
CA TRP A 189 -9.91 -22.71 -2.63
C TRP A 189 -10.14 -23.12 -4.05
N ASP A 190 -11.21 -23.85 -4.33
CA ASP A 190 -11.72 -24.18 -5.64
C ASP A 190 -13.17 -23.67 -5.81
N ASP A 191 -13.89 -24.14 -6.81
CA ASP A 191 -15.28 -23.75 -7.08
C ASP A 191 -16.29 -24.35 -6.11
N GLY A 192 -15.95 -25.45 -5.40
CA GLY A 192 -16.81 -26.18 -4.49
C GLY A 192 -16.46 -26.05 -3.03
N ALA A 193 -15.17 -25.90 -2.70
CA ALA A 193 -14.70 -26.03 -1.33
C ALA A 193 -13.52 -25.12 -0.96
N GLU A 194 -13.38 -24.84 0.33
CA GLU A 194 -12.16 -24.42 0.99
C GLU A 194 -11.57 -25.65 1.68
N THR A 195 -10.49 -26.21 1.11
CA THR A 195 -9.85 -27.42 1.61
C THR A 195 -8.64 -27.07 2.44
N TRP A 196 -8.64 -27.46 3.69
CA TRP A 196 -7.51 -27.33 4.61
C TRP A 196 -6.75 -28.65 4.68
N TYR A 197 -5.44 -28.55 4.86
CA TYR A 197 -4.58 -29.71 5.04
C TYR A 197 -3.97 -29.70 6.43
N LEU A 198 -3.81 -30.88 7.03
CA LEU A 198 -3.08 -31.02 8.29
C LEU A 198 -1.64 -30.52 8.08
N PRO A 199 -1.13 -29.67 8.96
CA PRO A 199 0.25 -29.21 8.87
C PRO A 199 1.22 -30.38 8.96
N TRP A 200 2.29 -30.35 8.18
CA TRP A 200 3.33 -31.39 8.21
C TRP A 200 4.71 -30.81 8.39
N ALA A 201 5.59 -31.51 9.12
CA ALA A 201 6.93 -31.05 9.39
C ALA A 201 7.73 -30.89 8.09
N VAL A 202 8.51 -29.81 7.98
CA VAL A 202 9.33 -29.52 6.77
C VAL A 202 10.35 -30.63 6.51
N ASN A 203 10.90 -31.23 7.58
CA ASN A 203 11.94 -32.27 7.51
C ASN A 203 11.38 -33.67 7.34
N ASP A 204 10.06 -33.87 7.47
CA ASP A 204 9.39 -35.17 7.32
C ASP A 204 8.10 -35.00 6.51
N PRO A 205 8.22 -34.75 5.17
CA PRO A 205 7.05 -34.54 4.33
C PRO A 205 6.30 -35.86 4.10
N PRO A 206 4.96 -35.87 4.23
CA PRO A 206 4.16 -37.04 3.89
C PRO A 206 4.20 -37.32 2.38
N ALA A 207 3.89 -38.54 1.97
CA ALA A 207 3.80 -38.92 0.56
C ALA A 207 2.75 -38.09 -0.21
N ALA A 208 1.69 -37.66 0.47
CA ALA A 208 0.71 -36.68 -0.01
C ALA A 208 0.14 -35.89 1.18
N PRO A 209 -0.18 -34.59 0.99
CA PRO A 209 -0.83 -33.80 2.03
C PRO A 209 -2.16 -34.42 2.46
N VAL A 210 -2.41 -34.49 3.77
CA VAL A 210 -3.62 -35.08 4.35
C VAL A 210 -4.66 -33.98 4.57
N VAL A 211 -5.88 -34.22 4.10
CA VAL A 211 -6.98 -33.25 4.25
C VAL A 211 -7.43 -33.18 5.71
N ASP A 212 -7.54 -31.95 6.25
CA ASP A 212 -8.18 -31.68 7.54
C ASP A 212 -9.70 -31.55 7.32
N CYS A 213 -10.42 -32.66 7.52
CA CYS A 213 -11.87 -32.69 7.33
C CYS A 213 -12.64 -31.86 8.37
N VAL A 214 -12.01 -31.47 9.48
CA VAL A 214 -12.66 -30.66 10.52
C VAL A 214 -12.70 -29.20 10.14
N ARG A 215 -11.63 -28.70 9.49
CA ARG A 215 -11.51 -27.30 9.07
C ARG A 215 -11.94 -27.04 7.63
N SER A 216 -11.99 -28.08 6.81
CA SER A 216 -12.45 -27.98 5.41
C SER A 216 -13.94 -27.71 5.34
N VAL A 217 -14.35 -26.82 4.41
CA VAL A 217 -15.73 -26.39 4.23
C VAL A 217 -16.12 -26.51 2.76
N ALA A 218 -17.17 -27.27 2.48
CA ALA A 218 -17.79 -27.27 1.16
C ALA A 218 -18.72 -26.04 1.08
N HIS A 219 -18.33 -25.04 0.29
CA HIS A 219 -19.13 -23.83 0.11
C HIS A 219 -20.07 -23.88 -1.09
N GLY A 220 -19.86 -24.77 -2.06
CA GLY A 220 -20.79 -25.00 -3.19
C GLY A 220 -21.18 -23.77 -4.01
N LEU A 221 -20.33 -22.74 -4.05
CA LEU A 221 -20.61 -21.49 -4.76
C LEU A 221 -20.60 -21.65 -6.30
N GLY A 222 -19.93 -22.69 -6.81
CA GLY A 222 -19.73 -22.88 -8.25
C GLY A 222 -18.74 -21.90 -8.88
N PHE A 223 -17.90 -21.26 -8.07
CA PHE A 223 -16.79 -20.42 -8.48
C PHE A 223 -15.80 -20.25 -7.32
N VAL A 224 -14.54 -19.98 -7.65
CA VAL A 224 -13.49 -19.70 -6.66
C VAL A 224 -13.80 -18.37 -5.95
N PRO A 225 -13.98 -18.32 -4.62
CA PRO A 225 -14.36 -17.11 -3.90
C PRO A 225 -13.18 -16.13 -3.68
N VAL A 226 -12.27 -16.05 -4.62
CA VAL A 226 -11.07 -15.21 -4.57
C VAL A 226 -11.00 -14.34 -5.81
N VAL A 227 -10.79 -13.04 -5.60
CA VAL A 227 -10.47 -12.09 -6.67
C VAL A 227 -8.97 -11.86 -6.68
N TRP A 228 -8.31 -12.16 -7.81
CA TRP A 228 -6.88 -11.90 -8.01
C TRP A 228 -6.69 -10.55 -8.69
N ILE A 229 -6.04 -9.63 -7.99
CA ILE A 229 -5.83 -8.26 -8.47
C ILE A 229 -4.35 -8.09 -8.82
N LYS A 230 -4.06 -7.87 -10.12
CA LYS A 230 -2.73 -7.49 -10.59
C LYS A 230 -2.57 -5.98 -10.42
N ASN A 231 -1.43 -5.53 -9.90
CA ASN A 231 -1.19 -4.12 -9.61
C ASN A 231 -1.19 -3.27 -10.89
N LEU A 232 -0.05 -2.98 -11.44
CA LEU A 232 0.08 -2.15 -12.64
C LEU A 232 0.32 -3.02 -13.89
N PRO A 233 -0.02 -2.53 -15.09
CA PRO A 233 0.36 -3.17 -16.35
C PRO A 233 1.88 -3.34 -16.47
N GLY A 234 2.34 -4.32 -17.27
CA GLY A 234 3.76 -4.56 -17.54
C GLY A 234 4.43 -5.58 -16.61
N GLY A 235 3.64 -6.31 -15.82
CA GLY A 235 4.12 -7.46 -15.04
C GLY A 235 4.23 -8.74 -15.86
N ASP A 236 4.20 -9.87 -15.16
CA ASP A 236 4.15 -11.21 -15.77
C ASP A 236 2.71 -11.77 -15.84
N GLY A 237 2.56 -13.05 -16.22
CA GLY A 237 1.25 -13.70 -16.32
C GLY A 237 0.49 -13.74 -14.99
N VAL A 238 1.20 -13.76 -13.86
CA VAL A 238 0.64 -13.88 -12.50
C VAL A 238 0.56 -12.55 -11.79
N ASP A 239 1.63 -11.75 -11.81
CA ASP A 239 1.77 -10.49 -11.10
C ASP A 239 1.75 -9.29 -12.05
N GLY A 240 1.26 -8.16 -11.57
CA GLY A 240 1.43 -6.86 -12.20
C GLY A 240 2.80 -6.25 -11.91
N ALA A 241 3.09 -5.08 -12.50
CA ALA A 241 4.31 -4.34 -12.19
C ALA A 241 4.22 -3.68 -10.80
N CYS A 242 5.36 -3.58 -10.12
CA CYS A 242 5.49 -2.93 -8.82
C CYS A 242 5.37 -1.40 -8.96
N THR A 243 4.58 -0.75 -8.11
CA THR A 243 4.33 0.70 -8.13
C THR A 243 5.61 1.52 -7.92
N PHE A 244 6.51 1.07 -7.09
CA PHE A 244 7.69 1.84 -6.63
C PHE A 244 9.03 1.28 -7.15
N ARG A 245 9.03 0.32 -8.09
CA ARG A 245 10.27 -0.35 -8.55
C ARG A 245 11.36 0.63 -8.99
N ALA A 246 10.99 1.66 -9.75
CA ALA A 246 11.94 2.64 -10.28
C ALA A 246 12.54 3.56 -9.19
N ALA A 247 11.90 3.69 -8.04
CA ALA A 247 12.38 4.52 -6.93
C ALA A 247 13.30 3.78 -5.95
N ILE A 248 13.42 2.46 -6.01
CA ILE A 248 14.12 1.65 -4.99
C ILE A 248 15.59 2.08 -4.82
N GLU A 249 16.35 2.15 -5.92
CA GLU A 249 17.77 2.52 -5.87
C GLU A 249 17.96 3.92 -5.28
N THR A 250 17.09 4.86 -5.68
CA THR A 250 17.13 6.23 -5.18
C THR A 250 16.73 6.31 -3.71
N ASN A 251 15.74 5.51 -3.26
CA ASN A 251 15.37 5.43 -1.84
C ASN A 251 16.54 4.95 -0.99
N ILE A 252 17.25 3.91 -1.44
CA ILE A 252 18.43 3.39 -0.75
C ILE A 252 19.53 4.45 -0.67
N GLU A 253 19.80 5.16 -1.75
CA GLU A 253 20.79 6.24 -1.77
C GLU A 253 20.41 7.35 -0.78
N ILE A 254 19.15 7.78 -0.75
CA ILE A 254 18.64 8.77 0.22
C ILE A 254 18.88 8.32 1.65
N ASP A 255 18.56 7.06 1.98
CA ASP A 255 18.71 6.52 3.34
C ASP A 255 20.17 6.55 3.81
N TYR A 256 21.12 6.21 2.92
CA TYR A 256 22.55 6.27 3.24
C TYR A 256 23.07 7.72 3.32
N GLN A 257 22.64 8.61 2.42
CA GLN A 257 23.04 10.01 2.44
C GLN A 257 22.55 10.74 3.71
N LEU A 258 21.29 10.50 4.10
CA LEU A 258 20.73 11.04 5.34
C LEU A 258 21.46 10.49 6.59
N SER A 259 21.82 9.20 6.56
CA SER A 259 22.57 8.58 7.65
C SER A 259 23.98 9.18 7.77
N GLN A 260 24.65 9.45 6.64
CA GLN A 260 25.95 10.12 6.65
C GLN A 260 25.86 11.58 7.09
N ALA A 261 24.85 12.33 6.64
CA ALA A 261 24.61 13.71 7.10
C ALA A 261 24.34 13.76 8.61
N GLY A 262 23.48 12.86 9.11
CA GLY A 262 23.19 12.74 10.55
C GLY A 262 24.43 12.42 11.38
N ARG A 263 25.33 11.60 10.84
CA ARG A 263 26.63 11.35 11.47
C ARG A 263 27.52 12.61 11.48
N GLY A 264 27.63 13.30 10.34
CA GLY A 264 28.38 14.56 10.24
C GLY A 264 27.88 15.59 11.26
N LEU A 265 26.55 15.72 11.41
CA LEU A 265 25.96 16.61 12.41
C LEU A 265 26.29 16.21 13.86
N LYS A 266 26.33 14.91 14.18
CA LYS A 266 26.75 14.44 15.52
C LYS A 266 28.19 14.83 15.82
N TYR A 267 29.10 14.70 14.86
CA TYR A 267 30.49 15.12 15.03
C TYR A 267 30.65 16.64 15.11
N SER A 268 29.80 17.40 14.41
CA SER A 268 29.80 18.87 14.50
C SER A 268 29.27 19.36 15.84
N SER A 269 28.28 18.67 16.42
CA SER A 269 27.71 19.04 17.73
C SER A 269 28.58 18.60 18.91
N ASP A 270 29.53 17.69 18.69
CA ASP A 270 30.56 17.29 19.67
C ASP A 270 31.95 17.39 19.02
N PRO A 271 32.45 18.62 18.78
CA PRO A 271 33.66 18.86 18.01
C PRO A 271 34.90 18.30 18.75
N THR A 272 35.84 17.76 17.98
CA THR A 272 37.10 17.24 18.50
C THR A 272 38.00 18.37 18.90
N LEU A 273 38.48 18.32 20.13
CA LEU A 273 39.49 19.25 20.65
C LEU A 273 40.87 18.87 20.08
N LEU A 274 41.48 19.77 19.32
CA LEU A 274 42.86 19.66 18.88
C LEU A 274 43.74 20.52 19.75
N ILE A 275 44.70 19.90 20.42
CA ILE A 275 45.72 20.59 21.22
C ILE A 275 47.07 20.39 20.54
N LYS A 276 47.73 21.50 20.27
CA LYS A 276 49.10 21.52 19.76
C LYS A 276 50.04 21.88 20.93
N GLU A 277 51.06 21.08 21.14
CA GLU A 277 52.01 21.24 22.26
C GLU A 277 51.30 21.38 23.63
N PRO A 278 50.59 20.33 24.12
CA PRO A 278 49.98 20.39 25.44
C PRO A 278 51.05 20.59 26.51
N ALA A 279 50.73 21.37 27.54
CA ALA A 279 51.60 21.43 28.71
C ALA A 279 51.63 20.03 29.35
N LEU A 280 52.81 19.40 29.38
CA LEU A 280 53.01 18.07 29.93
C LEU A 280 52.88 18.13 31.46
N GLY A 281 51.72 17.76 31.96
CA GLY A 281 51.45 17.46 33.38
C GLY A 281 50.73 16.11 33.44
N ASP A 282 50.85 15.40 34.55
CA ASP A 282 50.30 14.05 34.80
C ASP A 282 48.76 13.97 34.83
N SER A 283 48.05 15.00 34.39
CA SER A 283 46.59 15.04 34.41
C SER A 283 45.99 14.67 33.02
N GLU A 284 45.09 13.70 33.02
CA GLU A 284 44.27 13.39 31.84
C GLU A 284 43.53 14.65 31.37
N ILE A 285 43.56 14.90 30.04
CA ILE A 285 42.81 15.99 29.42
C ILE A 285 41.35 15.60 29.39
N ILE A 286 40.56 16.15 30.29
CA ILE A 286 39.11 15.91 30.36
C ILE A 286 38.40 17.00 29.57
N LYS A 287 37.72 16.62 28.46
CA LYS A 287 36.85 17.49 27.72
C LYS A 287 35.53 17.70 28.47
N GLY A 288 35.12 18.93 28.70
CA GLY A 288 33.84 19.25 29.34
C GLY A 288 33.67 20.73 29.65
N ALA A 289 32.41 21.16 29.77
CA ALA A 289 32.09 22.52 30.17
C ALA A 289 32.56 22.78 31.60
N GLY A 290 33.41 23.79 31.78
CA GLY A 290 33.98 24.14 33.07
C GLY A 290 35.41 23.62 33.33
N ASN A 291 35.99 22.81 32.44
CA ASN A 291 37.39 22.38 32.53
C ASN A 291 38.32 23.40 31.83
N ALA A 292 39.31 23.86 32.54
CA ALA A 292 40.35 24.70 31.97
C ALA A 292 41.40 23.86 31.25
N LEU A 293 41.70 24.21 29.98
CA LEU A 293 42.75 23.59 29.21
C LEU A 293 44.01 24.41 29.33
N VAL A 294 45.09 23.76 29.73
CA VAL A 294 46.41 24.41 29.87
C VAL A 294 47.27 23.96 28.68
N VAL A 295 47.73 24.90 27.89
CA VAL A 295 48.67 24.69 26.77
C VAL A 295 50.01 25.35 27.12
N SER A 296 51.11 24.91 26.48
CA SER A 296 52.42 25.53 26.63
C SER A 296 52.44 26.95 26.06
N GLU A 297 53.46 27.75 26.36
CA GLU A 297 53.62 29.13 25.86
C GLU A 297 53.55 29.24 24.30
N LYS A 298 53.93 28.17 23.59
CA LYS A 298 53.83 28.05 22.14
C LYS A 298 52.69 27.14 21.67
N GLY A 299 51.89 26.67 22.61
CA GLY A 299 50.77 25.77 22.33
C GLY A 299 49.55 26.51 21.81
N ASP A 300 48.71 25.76 21.10
CA ASP A 300 47.40 26.21 20.60
C ASP A 300 46.35 25.14 20.85
N ALA A 301 45.14 25.54 21.18
CA ALA A 301 44.02 24.65 21.36
C ALA A 301 42.82 25.18 20.57
N LYS A 302 42.26 24.35 19.69
CA LYS A 302 41.08 24.71 18.94
C LYS A 302 40.12 23.53 18.81
N LEU A 303 38.85 23.84 18.74
CA LEU A 303 37.84 22.85 18.36
C LEU A 303 37.88 22.68 16.84
N LEU A 304 37.96 21.43 16.38
CA LEU A 304 37.81 21.09 14.98
C LEU A 304 36.32 21.04 14.69
N GLU A 305 35.79 22.10 14.12
CA GLU A 305 34.42 22.16 13.65
C GLU A 305 34.36 21.70 12.18
N ILE A 306 33.46 20.77 11.92
CA ILE A 306 33.10 20.41 10.54
C ILE A 306 32.09 21.47 10.07
N GLY A 307 32.45 22.29 9.09
CA GLY A 307 31.57 23.35 8.57
C GLY A 307 30.23 22.78 8.13
N GLY A 308 29.12 23.47 8.48
CA GLY A 308 27.73 23.03 8.16
C GLY A 308 27.41 22.97 6.67
N THR A 309 28.24 23.55 5.79
CA THR A 309 28.07 23.57 4.32
C THR A 309 27.97 22.16 3.72
N ALA A 310 28.67 21.17 4.26
CA ALA A 310 28.57 19.79 3.80
C ALA A 310 27.16 19.19 4.07
N CYS A 311 26.57 19.52 5.21
CA CYS A 311 25.21 19.04 5.54
C CYS A 311 24.15 19.70 4.65
N GLU A 312 24.29 20.99 4.36
CA GLU A 312 23.41 21.71 3.43
C GLU A 312 23.48 21.14 2.02
N ALA A 313 24.69 20.79 1.54
CA ALA A 313 24.90 20.14 0.25
C ALA A 313 24.20 18.77 0.19
N VAL A 314 24.29 17.95 1.26
CA VAL A 314 23.60 16.67 1.34
C VAL A 314 22.08 16.87 1.35
N ILE A 315 21.55 17.82 2.12
CA ILE A 315 20.10 18.11 2.14
C ILE A 315 19.62 18.53 0.75
N SER A 316 20.37 19.38 0.05
CA SER A 316 20.05 19.82 -1.32
C SER A 316 20.10 18.63 -2.29
N TYR A 317 21.09 17.76 -2.18
CA TYR A 317 21.20 16.55 -3.00
C TYR A 317 20.03 15.58 -2.75
N VAL A 318 19.68 15.33 -1.51
CA VAL A 318 18.53 14.47 -1.13
C VAL A 318 17.22 15.04 -1.70
N ARG A 319 17.03 16.36 -1.71
CA ARG A 319 15.84 16.98 -2.33
C ARG A 319 15.77 16.68 -3.84
N ILE A 320 16.90 16.79 -4.54
CA ILE A 320 16.99 16.47 -5.98
C ILE A 320 16.71 14.98 -6.22
N LEU A 321 17.30 14.09 -5.42
CA LEU A 321 17.06 12.65 -5.53
C LEU A 321 15.59 12.31 -5.31
N ARG A 322 14.96 12.95 -4.32
CA ARG A 322 13.52 12.77 -4.05
C ARG A 322 12.69 13.23 -5.26
N GLU A 323 12.98 14.36 -5.85
CA GLU A 323 12.26 14.86 -7.03
C GLU A 323 12.40 13.88 -8.20
N PHE A 324 13.58 13.37 -8.49
CA PHE A 324 13.81 12.39 -9.56
C PHE A 324 13.09 11.07 -9.29
N ALA A 325 13.12 10.57 -8.05
CA ALA A 325 12.41 9.34 -7.70
C ALA A 325 10.89 9.51 -7.88
N LEU A 326 10.31 10.62 -7.39
CA LEU A 326 8.88 10.90 -7.55
C LEU A 326 8.50 11.11 -9.02
N GLU A 327 9.40 11.62 -9.84
CA GLU A 327 9.20 11.71 -11.29
C GLU A 327 9.15 10.33 -11.95
N ALA A 328 10.08 9.45 -11.60
CA ALA A 328 10.19 8.12 -12.17
C ALA A 328 9.00 7.21 -11.86
N VAL A 329 8.31 7.42 -10.73
CA VAL A 329 7.16 6.60 -10.28
C VAL A 329 5.83 7.36 -10.34
N HIS A 330 5.79 8.56 -10.93
CA HIS A 330 4.60 9.41 -10.95
C HIS A 330 4.02 9.72 -9.55
N GLY A 331 4.89 9.85 -8.55
CA GLY A 331 4.50 10.14 -7.17
C GLY A 331 4.03 11.59 -6.96
N ASN A 332 3.57 11.87 -5.75
CA ASN A 332 3.11 13.20 -5.34
C ASN A 332 4.27 14.19 -5.27
N ARG A 333 4.24 15.22 -6.11
CA ARG A 333 5.23 16.32 -6.16
C ARG A 333 4.76 17.59 -5.46
N ALA A 334 3.49 17.62 -5.04
CA ALA A 334 2.99 18.77 -4.29
C ALA A 334 3.69 18.81 -2.92
N SER A 335 4.29 19.96 -2.60
CA SER A 335 4.79 20.22 -1.25
C SER A 335 3.94 21.29 -0.61
N ALA A 336 3.66 21.16 0.69
CA ALA A 336 2.88 22.13 1.43
C ALA A 336 3.46 23.56 1.31
N ASP A 337 4.79 23.66 1.19
CA ASP A 337 5.51 24.94 1.04
C ASP A 337 5.24 25.66 -0.30
N ARG A 338 4.76 24.95 -1.31
CA ARG A 338 4.43 25.49 -2.65
C ARG A 338 2.93 25.72 -2.84
N LEU A 339 2.10 25.29 -1.88
CA LEU A 339 0.66 25.48 -1.92
C LEU A 339 0.31 26.86 -1.34
N THR A 340 -0.19 27.76 -2.18
CA THR A 340 -0.80 29.00 -1.72
C THR A 340 -2.29 28.76 -1.51
N ALA A 341 -2.87 29.42 -0.49
CA ALA A 341 -4.28 29.23 -0.09
C ALA A 341 -5.33 29.56 -1.20
N ALA A 342 -4.91 30.09 -2.33
CA ALA A 342 -5.76 30.52 -3.44
C ALA A 342 -5.72 29.60 -4.67
N GLN A 343 -5.16 28.37 -4.58
CA GLN A 343 -5.12 27.48 -5.73
C GLN A 343 -6.47 26.79 -5.96
N SER A 344 -6.95 26.86 -7.20
CA SER A 344 -8.18 26.15 -7.61
C SER A 344 -7.94 24.64 -7.66
N GLY A 345 -9.01 23.84 -7.52
CA GLY A 345 -8.95 22.37 -7.67
C GLY A 345 -8.27 21.97 -9.00
N ARG A 346 -8.48 22.73 -10.07
CA ARG A 346 -7.84 22.53 -11.37
C ARG A 346 -6.33 22.76 -11.34
N ALA A 347 -5.85 23.73 -10.57
CA ALA A 347 -4.41 23.94 -10.41
C ALA A 347 -3.74 22.79 -9.67
N LEU A 348 -4.40 22.24 -8.63
CA LEU A 348 -3.94 21.05 -7.92
C LEU A 348 -3.92 19.81 -8.81
N GLU A 349 -4.93 19.62 -9.68
CA GLU A 349 -4.92 18.55 -10.68
C GLU A 349 -3.71 18.64 -11.62
N LEU A 350 -3.44 19.84 -12.16
CA LEU A 350 -2.31 20.04 -13.07
C LEU A 350 -0.95 19.81 -12.37
N MET A 351 -0.82 20.23 -11.11
CA MET A 351 0.41 19.99 -10.33
C MET A 351 0.64 18.51 -10.06
N ASN A 352 -0.42 17.73 -9.84
CA ASN A 352 -0.38 16.31 -9.51
C ASN A 352 -0.74 15.41 -10.70
N GLN A 353 -0.66 15.90 -11.93
CA GLN A 353 -1.03 15.15 -13.13
C GLN A 353 -0.39 13.75 -13.20
N GLY A 354 0.89 13.63 -12.82
CA GLY A 354 1.58 12.35 -12.78
C GLY A 354 0.93 11.38 -11.80
N LEU A 355 0.63 11.83 -10.60
CA LEU A 355 -0.04 11.02 -9.58
C LEU A 355 -1.46 10.61 -10.01
N ILE A 356 -2.18 11.50 -10.69
CA ILE A 356 -3.50 11.19 -11.27
C ILE A 356 -3.39 10.08 -12.32
N TRP A 357 -2.38 10.13 -13.21
CA TRP A 357 -2.17 9.05 -14.19
C TRP A 357 -1.86 7.70 -13.53
N LEU A 358 -1.08 7.69 -12.45
CA LEU A 358 -0.85 6.49 -11.67
C LEU A 358 -2.16 5.99 -11.06
N ALA A 359 -2.94 6.87 -10.44
CA ALA A 359 -4.20 6.56 -9.81
C ALA A 359 -5.26 6.09 -10.83
N ASP A 360 -5.29 6.63 -12.05
CA ASP A 360 -6.17 6.14 -13.14
C ASP A 360 -5.87 4.68 -13.49
N ASN A 361 -4.60 4.31 -13.62
CA ASN A 361 -4.22 2.91 -13.83
C ASN A 361 -4.65 2.02 -12.67
N LEU A 362 -4.48 2.50 -11.44
CA LEU A 362 -4.89 1.76 -10.24
C LEU A 362 -6.42 1.66 -10.13
N ARG A 363 -7.20 2.65 -10.60
CA ARG A 363 -8.68 2.54 -10.72
C ARG A 363 -9.10 1.40 -11.63
N ILE A 364 -8.36 1.13 -12.70
CA ILE A 364 -8.64 -0.02 -13.56
C ILE A 364 -8.34 -1.31 -12.80
N SER A 365 -7.16 -1.45 -12.20
CA SER A 365 -6.74 -2.67 -11.52
C SER A 365 -7.57 -2.95 -10.27
N TYR A 366 -7.65 -2.01 -9.34
CA TYR A 366 -8.32 -2.20 -8.05
C TYR A 366 -9.81 -1.83 -8.09
N GLY A 367 -10.22 -0.93 -8.98
CA GLY A 367 -11.63 -0.61 -9.15
C GLY A 367 -12.35 -1.67 -9.97
N VAL A 368 -12.01 -1.80 -11.25
CA VAL A 368 -12.70 -2.77 -12.13
C VAL A 368 -12.27 -4.20 -11.80
N GLY A 369 -10.97 -4.45 -11.67
CA GLY A 369 -10.42 -5.78 -11.37
C GLY A 369 -10.60 -6.20 -9.90
N GLY A 370 -10.83 -5.26 -8.97
CA GLY A 370 -11.04 -5.50 -7.55
C GLY A 370 -12.48 -5.28 -7.11
N VAL A 371 -12.86 -4.03 -6.78
CA VAL A 371 -14.17 -3.70 -6.20
C VAL A 371 -15.32 -4.23 -7.03
N LEU A 372 -15.35 -3.94 -8.34
CA LEU A 372 -16.43 -4.37 -9.23
C LEU A 372 -16.49 -5.91 -9.33
N ALA A 373 -15.33 -6.57 -9.39
CA ALA A 373 -15.26 -8.03 -9.42
C ALA A 373 -15.81 -8.65 -8.13
N LEU A 374 -15.48 -8.08 -6.95
CA LEU A 374 -16.01 -8.50 -5.65
C LEU A 374 -17.54 -8.31 -5.59
N LEU A 375 -18.06 -7.16 -6.02
CA LEU A 375 -19.50 -6.92 -6.03
C LEU A 375 -20.24 -7.90 -6.96
N LYS A 376 -19.71 -8.17 -8.15
CA LYS A 376 -20.25 -9.21 -9.03
C LYS A 376 -20.20 -10.61 -8.42
N MET A 377 -19.16 -10.90 -7.65
CA MET A 377 -19.04 -12.16 -6.92
C MET A 377 -20.11 -12.28 -5.83
N VAL A 378 -20.44 -11.18 -5.13
CA VAL A 378 -21.55 -11.14 -4.15
C VAL A 378 -22.89 -11.38 -4.84
N VAL A 379 -23.14 -10.73 -6.00
CA VAL A 379 -24.37 -10.95 -6.78
C VAL A 379 -24.50 -12.42 -7.21
N ARG A 380 -23.41 -13.07 -7.63
CA ARG A 380 -23.42 -14.52 -7.91
C ARG A 380 -23.71 -15.34 -6.65
N ALA A 381 -23.10 -15.00 -5.50
CA ALA A 381 -23.29 -15.70 -4.25
C ALA A 381 -24.73 -15.60 -3.72
N SER A 382 -25.43 -14.47 -3.95
CA SER A 382 -26.85 -14.29 -3.56
C SER A 382 -27.80 -15.26 -4.27
N ASN A 383 -27.41 -15.79 -5.41
CA ASN A 383 -28.18 -16.79 -6.14
C ASN A 383 -27.94 -18.23 -5.64
N VAL A 384 -26.94 -18.42 -4.76
CA VAL A 384 -26.62 -19.70 -4.13
C VAL A 384 -27.09 -19.71 -2.68
N TYR A 385 -26.89 -18.62 -1.97
CA TYR A 385 -27.21 -18.47 -0.56
C TYR A 385 -28.04 -17.20 -0.30
N PRO A 386 -29.05 -17.27 0.59
CA PRO A 386 -29.69 -16.06 1.09
C PRO A 386 -28.67 -15.21 1.83
N LEU A 387 -28.54 -13.94 1.44
CA LEU A 387 -27.65 -13.00 2.08
C LEU A 387 -28.40 -12.13 3.10
N LEU A 388 -27.66 -11.66 4.10
CA LEU A 388 -28.11 -10.66 5.05
C LEU A 388 -27.27 -9.40 4.86
N VAL A 389 -27.92 -8.28 4.59
CA VAL A 389 -27.27 -6.97 4.47
C VAL A 389 -27.93 -6.02 5.46
N MET A 390 -27.16 -5.44 6.37
CA MET A 390 -27.64 -4.58 7.48
C MET A 390 -28.71 -5.27 8.35
N GLY A 391 -28.74 -6.59 8.38
CA GLY A 391 -29.72 -7.39 9.12
C GLY A 391 -30.94 -7.83 8.33
N ASP A 392 -31.18 -7.27 7.17
CA ASP A 392 -32.30 -7.62 6.29
C ASP A 392 -31.94 -8.75 5.33
N ALA A 393 -32.87 -9.68 5.13
CA ALA A 393 -32.68 -10.78 4.18
C ALA A 393 -32.84 -10.27 2.75
N VAL A 394 -31.80 -10.48 1.96
CA VAL A 394 -31.76 -10.12 0.54
C VAL A 394 -31.98 -11.36 -0.32
N GLY A 395 -32.93 -11.27 -1.24
CA GLY A 395 -33.21 -12.33 -2.22
C GLY A 395 -32.10 -12.43 -3.29
N PRO A 396 -32.28 -13.38 -4.24
CA PRO A 396 -31.39 -13.50 -5.38
C PRO A 396 -31.32 -12.20 -6.18
N MET A 397 -30.12 -11.65 -6.36
CA MET A 397 -29.87 -10.44 -7.14
C MET A 397 -29.75 -10.79 -8.64
N ASP A 398 -30.17 -9.85 -9.51
CA ASP A 398 -30.09 -10.03 -10.96
C ASP A 398 -28.63 -10.03 -11.45
N MET A 399 -28.19 -11.21 -11.93
CA MET A 399 -26.86 -11.38 -12.52
C MET A 399 -26.69 -10.69 -13.88
N SER A 400 -27.80 -10.32 -14.57
CA SER A 400 -27.76 -9.62 -15.84
C SER A 400 -27.66 -8.09 -15.68
N ALA A 401 -27.84 -7.59 -14.46
CA ALA A 401 -27.76 -6.17 -14.15
C ALA A 401 -26.38 -5.61 -14.48
N ARG A 402 -26.34 -4.51 -15.21
CA ARG A 402 -25.09 -3.81 -15.54
C ARG A 402 -24.67 -2.96 -14.35
N ILE A 403 -23.69 -3.44 -13.62
CA ILE A 403 -23.10 -2.72 -12.48
C ILE A 403 -21.84 -2.01 -12.98
N SER A 404 -21.69 -0.75 -12.62
CA SER A 404 -20.50 0.07 -12.86
C SER A 404 -20.11 0.86 -11.61
N LEU A 405 -18.91 1.41 -11.60
CA LEU A 405 -18.41 2.22 -10.50
C LEU A 405 -18.38 3.68 -10.94
N ARG A 406 -18.94 4.54 -10.11
CA ARG A 406 -18.85 5.99 -10.29
C ARG A 406 -17.80 6.53 -9.34
N TRP A 407 -16.70 7.06 -9.89
CA TRP A 407 -15.62 7.64 -9.15
C TRP A 407 -15.86 9.12 -8.87
N PRO A 408 -15.58 9.60 -7.64
CA PRO A 408 -15.60 11.02 -7.34
C PRO A 408 -14.47 11.75 -8.07
N ARG A 409 -14.55 13.08 -8.07
CA ARG A 409 -13.48 13.95 -8.63
C ARG A 409 -12.21 13.80 -7.80
N TRP A 410 -11.05 13.99 -8.45
CA TRP A 410 -9.75 13.90 -7.80
C TRP A 410 -9.53 14.93 -6.70
N TYR A 411 -10.02 16.15 -6.92
CA TYR A 411 -9.95 17.23 -5.95
C TYR A 411 -11.29 17.94 -5.84
N PRO A 412 -11.67 18.38 -4.64
CA PRO A 412 -12.91 19.14 -4.46
C PRO A 412 -12.81 20.47 -5.20
N LEU A 413 -13.93 20.91 -5.77
CA LEU A 413 -14.02 22.21 -6.40
C LEU A 413 -13.91 23.32 -5.34
N SER A 414 -13.17 24.38 -5.67
CA SER A 414 -13.20 25.62 -4.88
C SER A 414 -14.60 26.26 -4.93
N ALA A 415 -14.90 27.17 -4.00
CA ALA A 415 -16.17 27.89 -4.02
C ALA A 415 -16.37 28.67 -5.34
N ASP A 416 -15.30 29.23 -5.92
CA ASP A 416 -15.31 29.93 -7.20
C ASP A 416 -15.55 28.98 -8.37
N ASP A 417 -14.93 27.78 -8.36
CA ASP A 417 -15.17 26.76 -9.39
C ASP A 417 -16.62 26.27 -9.36
N ARG A 418 -17.18 26.05 -8.16
CA ARG A 418 -18.60 25.68 -7.99
C ARG A 418 -19.55 26.74 -8.52
N LEU A 419 -19.27 28.03 -8.25
CA LEU A 419 -20.05 29.13 -8.76
C LEU A 419 -20.02 29.19 -10.30
N LYS A 420 -18.84 29.04 -10.91
CA LYS A 420 -18.67 29.02 -12.37
C LYS A 420 -19.39 27.83 -13.00
N GLU A 421 -19.32 26.65 -12.39
CA GLU A 421 -20.02 25.46 -12.87
C GLU A 421 -21.55 25.64 -12.79
N ALA A 422 -22.06 26.16 -11.69
CA ALA A 422 -23.49 26.47 -11.55
C ALA A 422 -23.96 27.49 -12.60
N GLN A 423 -23.18 28.54 -12.85
CA GLN A 423 -23.47 29.54 -13.87
C GLN A 423 -23.48 28.92 -15.30
N ALA A 424 -22.51 28.04 -15.59
CA ALA A 424 -22.46 27.35 -16.87
C ALA A 424 -23.67 26.44 -17.07
N ILE A 425 -24.07 25.68 -16.07
CA ILE A 425 -25.25 24.80 -16.10
C ILE A 425 -26.53 25.64 -16.26
N ALA A 426 -26.66 26.73 -15.51
CA ALA A 426 -27.81 27.64 -15.64
C ALA A 426 -27.92 28.23 -17.07
N ALA A 427 -26.79 28.61 -17.68
CA ALA A 427 -26.76 29.08 -19.06
C ALA A 427 -27.15 28.00 -20.07
N LEU A 428 -26.65 26.75 -19.92
CA LEU A 428 -27.01 25.63 -20.78
C LEU A 428 -28.47 25.22 -20.66
N THR A 429 -29.01 25.21 -19.43
CA THR A 429 -30.43 24.94 -19.18
C THR A 429 -31.30 26.06 -19.71
N GLY A 430 -30.93 27.33 -19.50
CA GLY A 430 -31.64 28.48 -20.06
C GLY A 430 -31.65 28.52 -21.58
N ALA A 431 -30.57 28.10 -22.23
CA ALA A 431 -30.46 27.95 -23.67
C ALA A 431 -31.16 26.66 -24.21
N ARG A 432 -31.79 25.86 -23.33
CA ARG A 432 -32.43 24.55 -23.66
C ARG A 432 -31.49 23.54 -24.35
N GLN A 433 -30.20 23.61 -24.08
CA GLN A 433 -29.22 22.65 -24.57
C GLN A 433 -29.16 21.39 -23.71
N ILE A 434 -29.53 21.50 -22.43
CA ILE A 434 -29.71 20.39 -21.49
C ILE A 434 -31.07 20.53 -20.81
N SER A 435 -31.65 19.41 -20.36
CA SER A 435 -32.89 19.42 -19.56
C SER A 435 -32.60 19.96 -18.16
N ARG A 436 -33.63 20.50 -17.49
CA ARG A 436 -33.60 20.95 -16.09
C ARG A 436 -33.19 19.79 -15.16
N GLU A 437 -33.76 18.60 -15.40
CA GLU A 437 -33.41 17.39 -14.67
C GLU A 437 -31.93 17.06 -14.78
N THR A 438 -31.34 17.14 -15.98
CA THR A 438 -29.90 16.93 -16.19
C THR A 438 -29.10 18.00 -15.45
N GLY A 439 -29.54 19.25 -15.45
CA GLY A 439 -28.87 20.33 -14.73
C GLY A 439 -28.85 20.09 -13.22
N VAL A 440 -29.99 19.72 -12.62
CA VAL A 440 -30.09 19.37 -11.19
C VAL A 440 -29.23 18.14 -10.88
N LYS A 441 -29.28 17.10 -11.70
CA LYS A 441 -28.48 15.87 -11.52
C LYS A 441 -26.97 16.14 -11.51
N VAL A 442 -26.48 17.04 -12.35
CA VAL A 442 -25.06 17.42 -12.37
C VAL A 442 -24.68 18.22 -11.11
N LEU A 443 -25.56 19.12 -10.65
CA LEU A 443 -25.31 19.92 -9.45
C LEU A 443 -25.51 19.15 -8.14
N ALA A 444 -26.30 18.08 -8.14
CA ALA A 444 -26.67 17.30 -6.96
C ALA A 444 -25.45 16.90 -6.11
N SER A 445 -24.40 16.41 -6.74
CA SER A 445 -23.14 16.03 -6.07
C SER A 445 -22.40 17.22 -5.42
N ALA A 446 -22.60 18.45 -5.91
CA ALA A 446 -21.96 19.65 -5.41
C ALA A 446 -22.80 20.36 -4.32
N THR A 447 -24.11 20.11 -4.30
CA THR A 447 -25.06 20.76 -3.38
C THR A 447 -25.54 19.83 -2.26
N GLY A 448 -25.15 18.54 -2.28
CA GLY A 448 -25.57 17.56 -1.26
C GLY A 448 -27.03 17.07 -1.45
N VAL A 449 -27.57 17.20 -2.66
CA VAL A 449 -28.90 16.66 -3.01
C VAL A 449 -28.78 15.16 -3.24
N GLU A 450 -29.41 14.36 -2.40
CA GLU A 450 -29.41 12.90 -2.49
C GLU A 450 -30.50 12.38 -3.45
N ASP A 451 -31.69 12.96 -3.39
CA ASP A 451 -32.83 12.61 -4.24
C ASP A 451 -33.14 13.74 -5.25
N VAL A 452 -32.71 13.51 -6.50
CA VAL A 452 -32.93 14.47 -7.60
C VAL A 452 -34.41 14.60 -7.97
N ALA A 453 -35.22 13.53 -7.82
CA ALA A 453 -36.65 13.58 -8.14
C ALA A 453 -37.40 14.40 -7.09
N ALA A 454 -37.15 14.18 -5.82
CA ALA A 454 -37.71 14.97 -4.73
C ALA A 454 -37.32 16.46 -4.82
N GLU A 455 -36.05 16.72 -5.20
CA GLU A 455 -35.59 18.10 -5.41
C GLU A 455 -36.27 18.79 -6.58
N LEU A 456 -36.50 18.11 -7.69
CA LEU A 456 -37.25 18.64 -8.84
C LEU A 456 -38.70 18.96 -8.48
N ASP A 457 -39.34 18.05 -7.74
CA ASP A 457 -40.71 18.29 -7.25
C ASP A 457 -40.76 19.47 -6.31
N ALA A 458 -39.78 19.65 -5.42
CA ALA A 458 -39.67 20.81 -4.53
C ALA A 458 -39.49 22.12 -5.32
N ILE A 459 -38.59 22.12 -6.32
CA ILE A 459 -38.37 23.28 -7.19
C ILE A 459 -39.66 23.63 -7.99
N ASP A 460 -40.45 22.64 -8.44
CA ASP A 460 -41.68 22.86 -9.17
C ASP A 460 -42.79 23.41 -8.26
N GLN A 461 -42.80 23.06 -6.96
CA GLN A 461 -43.71 23.63 -5.97
C GLN A 461 -43.32 25.05 -5.57
N GLU A 462 -42.05 25.43 -5.61
CA GLU A 462 -41.58 26.79 -5.31
C GLU A 462 -41.67 27.75 -6.51
N SER A 463 -41.87 27.21 -7.73
CA SER A 463 -42.02 28.05 -8.94
C SER A 463 -43.41 28.66 -8.96
N PRO A 464 -43.58 30.01 -8.98
CA PRO A 464 -44.86 30.69 -8.98
C PRO A 464 -45.67 30.50 -10.29
#